data_d8851c9dc1dfc123abf435417a38c6d8
#
_entry.id   d8851c9dc1dfc123abf435417a38c6d8
#
_cell.length_a   1.000
_cell.length_b   1.000
_cell.length_c   1.000
_cell.angle_alpha   90.00
_cell.angle_beta   90.00
_cell.angle_gamma   90.00
#
_symmetry.space_group_name_H-M   'P 1'
#
loop_
_entity.id
_entity.type
_entity.pdbx_description
1 polymer ?
#
loop_
_entity_poly.entity_id
_entity_poly.type
_entity_poly.pdbx_seq_one_letter_code
_entity_poly.pdbx_strand_id
1 'polypeptide(L)'
;MRGIVAEMLDRKYIGIDLSQRQVDANQINADKLGVCPAWHCDDSRNADAYIPDGSADLVFSCPPYHNLEKYSDHPLDLSNMNYADFLEAYREIISIACRKLKENRFAVFVVGDIRDSKGAYRDFISDTKRIFQDCGLFLYNDIILLNVCGTAPMRAGQPFRSSRKLTKVHQNILVFYKGDMKEIKGTFENQFQWADLSKFK
;
A
#
# COMPACT_ATOMS: atom_id res chain seq x y z
N MET A 1 -10.41 -6.04 -3.83
CA MET A 1 -10.94 -6.27 -2.47
C MET A 1 -11.02 -5.00 -1.60
N ARG A 2 -9.99 -4.13 -1.52
CA ARG A 2 -10.00 -2.91 -0.66
C ARG A 2 -11.18 -1.97 -0.93
N GLY A 3 -11.51 -1.72 -2.20
CA GLY A 3 -12.64 -0.87 -2.58
C GLY A 3 -13.97 -1.41 -2.09
N ILE A 4 -14.17 -2.72 -2.18
CA ILE A 4 -15.37 -3.40 -1.68
C ILE A 4 -15.51 -3.18 -0.17
N VAL A 5 -14.44 -3.40 0.59
CA VAL A 5 -14.45 -3.20 2.04
C VAL A 5 -14.73 -1.73 2.39
N ALA A 6 -14.15 -0.79 1.64
CA ALA A 6 -14.39 0.64 1.87
C ALA A 6 -15.88 0.99 1.68
N GLU A 7 -16.49 0.56 0.57
CA GLU A 7 -17.91 0.80 0.30
C GLU A 7 -18.83 0.10 1.33
N MET A 8 -18.51 -1.11 1.75
CA MET A 8 -19.26 -1.80 2.82
C MET A 8 -19.19 -1.06 4.17
N LEU A 9 -18.17 -0.24 4.36
CA LEU A 9 -18.00 0.64 5.52
C LEU A 9 -18.53 2.07 5.26
N ASP A 10 -19.34 2.27 4.21
CA ASP A 10 -19.90 3.57 3.83
C ASP A 10 -18.81 4.62 3.53
N ARG A 11 -17.72 4.20 2.86
CA ARG A 11 -16.62 5.06 2.42
C ARG A 11 -16.50 5.02 0.91
N LYS A 12 -16.39 6.20 0.29
CA LYS A 12 -16.09 6.31 -1.14
C LYS A 12 -14.68 5.82 -1.40
N TYR A 13 -14.50 5.08 -2.48
CA TYR A 13 -13.22 4.52 -2.87
C TYR A 13 -12.88 4.86 -4.32
N ILE A 14 -11.64 5.25 -4.55
CA ILE A 14 -11.05 5.37 -5.89
C ILE A 14 -9.77 4.53 -5.88
N GLY A 15 -9.67 3.58 -6.80
CA GLY A 15 -8.48 2.75 -7.00
C GLY A 15 -7.95 2.88 -8.42
N ILE A 16 -6.64 2.88 -8.55
CA ILE A 16 -5.94 2.86 -9.83
C ILE A 16 -5.07 1.61 -9.85
N ASP A 17 -5.21 0.81 -10.89
CA ASP A 17 -4.43 -0.42 -11.07
C ASP A 17 -4.03 -0.53 -12.55
N LEU A 18 -2.79 -0.87 -12.82
CA LEU A 18 -2.27 -1.00 -14.18
C LEU A 18 -2.88 -2.20 -14.93
N SER A 19 -3.39 -3.20 -14.20
CA SER A 19 -3.91 -4.44 -14.73
C SER A 19 -5.41 -4.37 -15.01
N GLN A 20 -5.83 -4.31 -16.28
CA GLN A 20 -7.24 -4.40 -16.66
C GLN A 20 -7.91 -5.66 -16.11
N ARG A 21 -7.20 -6.80 -16.16
CA ARG A 21 -7.69 -8.07 -15.58
C ARG A 21 -8.03 -7.93 -14.09
N GLN A 22 -7.20 -7.18 -13.33
CA GLN A 22 -7.45 -6.96 -11.91
C GLN A 22 -8.64 -6.03 -11.68
N VAL A 23 -8.77 -4.99 -12.49
CA VAL A 23 -9.91 -4.07 -12.45
C VAL A 23 -11.22 -4.84 -12.76
N ASP A 24 -11.26 -5.63 -13.82
CA ASP A 24 -12.41 -6.44 -14.19
C ASP A 24 -12.81 -7.43 -13.09
N ALA A 25 -11.82 -8.12 -12.51
CA ALA A 25 -12.06 -9.04 -11.41
C ALA A 25 -12.61 -8.34 -10.16
N ASN A 26 -12.13 -7.14 -9.87
CA ASN A 26 -12.62 -6.32 -8.76
C ASN A 26 -14.08 -5.89 -9.02
N GLN A 27 -14.41 -5.46 -10.25
CA GLN A 27 -15.77 -5.08 -10.63
C GLN A 27 -16.76 -6.24 -10.50
N ILE A 28 -16.41 -7.41 -11.05
CA ILE A 28 -17.23 -8.62 -10.93
C ILE A 28 -17.53 -8.97 -9.46
N ASN A 29 -16.54 -8.82 -8.58
CA ASN A 29 -16.73 -9.10 -7.17
C ASN A 29 -17.58 -8.03 -6.46
N ALA A 30 -17.46 -6.77 -6.87
CA ALA A 30 -18.27 -5.68 -6.33
C ALA A 30 -19.75 -5.83 -6.73
N ASP A 31 -20.01 -6.16 -8.00
CA ASP A 31 -21.36 -6.38 -8.52
C ASP A 31 -22.10 -7.49 -7.74
N LYS A 32 -21.37 -8.58 -7.41
CA LYS A 32 -21.93 -9.69 -6.59
C LYS A 32 -22.33 -9.24 -5.18
N LEU A 33 -21.71 -8.21 -4.66
CA LEU A 33 -21.94 -7.68 -3.31
C LEU A 33 -22.80 -6.40 -3.31
N GLY A 34 -23.22 -5.91 -4.48
CA GLY A 34 -24.06 -4.73 -4.62
C GLY A 34 -23.39 -3.43 -4.20
N VAL A 35 -22.06 -3.33 -4.36
CA VAL A 35 -21.27 -2.13 -4.06
C VAL A 35 -20.61 -1.57 -5.33
N CYS A 36 -20.34 -0.28 -5.36
CA CYS A 36 -19.89 0.43 -6.57
C CYS A 36 -18.61 1.27 -6.35
N PRO A 37 -17.49 0.69 -5.89
CA PRO A 37 -16.23 1.44 -5.80
C PRO A 37 -15.73 1.80 -7.21
N ALA A 38 -15.07 2.96 -7.33
CA ALA A 38 -14.50 3.37 -8.61
C ALA A 38 -13.10 2.74 -8.78
N TRP A 39 -12.90 2.04 -9.92
CA TRP A 39 -11.57 1.60 -10.35
C TRP A 39 -11.25 2.14 -11.74
N HIS A 40 -9.98 2.55 -11.89
CA HIS A 40 -9.43 3.01 -13.16
C HIS A 40 -8.26 2.10 -13.56
N CYS A 41 -8.28 1.62 -14.80
CA CYS A 41 -7.15 0.90 -15.37
C CYS A 41 -6.17 1.92 -15.93
N ASP A 42 -5.15 2.28 -15.16
CA ASP A 42 -4.15 3.26 -15.56
C ASP A 42 -2.88 3.12 -14.71
N ASP A 43 -1.82 3.81 -15.12
CA ASP A 43 -0.65 4.01 -14.28
C ASP A 43 -0.99 4.96 -13.12
N SER A 44 -0.59 4.60 -11.91
CA SER A 44 -0.83 5.43 -10.72
C SER A 44 -0.18 6.82 -10.79
N ARG A 45 0.78 7.04 -11.69
CA ARG A 45 1.35 8.36 -12.00
C ARG A 45 0.33 9.30 -12.68
N ASN A 46 -0.72 8.74 -13.26
CA ASN A 46 -1.81 9.50 -13.88
C ASN A 46 -2.96 9.84 -12.90
N ALA A 47 -2.76 9.68 -11.61
CA ALA A 47 -3.81 9.91 -10.60
C ALA A 47 -4.39 11.34 -10.64
N ASP A 48 -3.67 12.29 -11.20
CA ASP A 48 -4.17 13.67 -11.43
C ASP A 48 -5.43 13.72 -12.31
N ALA A 49 -5.63 12.74 -13.19
CA ALA A 49 -6.81 12.64 -14.05
C ALA A 49 -8.09 12.23 -13.28
N TYR A 50 -7.95 11.62 -12.12
CA TYR A 50 -9.06 10.98 -11.41
C TYR A 50 -9.32 11.57 -10.02
N ILE A 51 -8.30 12.14 -9.38
CA ILE A 51 -8.35 12.55 -7.99
C ILE A 51 -7.83 13.99 -7.87
N PRO A 52 -8.66 14.96 -7.45
CA PRO A 52 -8.22 16.31 -7.18
C PRO A 52 -7.21 16.37 -6.02
N ASP A 53 -6.32 17.35 -6.04
CA ASP A 53 -5.39 17.59 -4.94
C ASP A 53 -6.16 17.93 -3.64
N GLY A 54 -5.65 17.44 -2.52
CA GLY A 54 -6.26 17.68 -1.21
C GLY A 54 -7.69 17.17 -1.06
N SER A 55 -8.09 16.11 -1.78
CA SER A 55 -9.45 15.56 -1.73
C SER A 55 -9.57 14.24 -0.98
N ALA A 56 -8.50 13.48 -0.86
CA ALA A 56 -8.51 12.17 -0.23
C ALA A 56 -8.40 12.27 1.31
N ASP A 57 -9.28 11.58 2.03
CA ASP A 57 -9.24 11.46 3.49
C ASP A 57 -8.27 10.37 3.97
N LEU A 58 -7.93 9.42 3.11
CA LEU A 58 -6.98 8.35 3.39
C LEU A 58 -6.31 7.92 2.08
N VAL A 59 -5.00 7.76 2.12
CA VAL A 59 -4.26 7.01 1.10
C VAL A 59 -3.87 5.67 1.68
N PHE A 60 -4.25 4.56 1.02
CA PHE A 60 -3.91 3.22 1.46
C PHE A 60 -3.35 2.41 0.29
N SER A 61 -2.16 1.85 0.46
CA SER A 61 -1.55 0.99 -0.56
C SER A 61 -0.76 -0.18 0.03
N CYS A 62 -0.68 -1.24 -0.76
CA CYS A 62 0.28 -2.32 -0.63
C CYS A 62 0.95 -2.44 -2.00
N PRO A 63 2.01 -1.67 -2.25
CA PRO A 63 2.64 -1.59 -3.57
C PRO A 63 3.36 -2.90 -3.91
N PRO A 64 3.73 -3.12 -5.18
CA PRO A 64 4.66 -4.17 -5.54
C PRO A 64 5.98 -4.01 -4.78
N TYR A 65 6.56 -5.14 -4.36
CA TYR A 65 7.88 -5.13 -3.70
C TYR A 65 8.95 -5.40 -4.74
N HIS A 66 9.12 -4.44 -5.66
CA HIS A 66 10.04 -4.57 -6.79
C HIS A 66 9.81 -5.91 -7.53
N ASN A 67 10.84 -6.70 -7.77
CA ASN A 67 10.79 -7.97 -8.50
C ASN A 67 10.53 -9.21 -7.63
N LEU A 68 9.93 -9.05 -6.45
CA LEU A 68 9.57 -10.20 -5.60
C LEU A 68 8.54 -11.09 -6.30
N GLU A 69 7.57 -10.48 -6.98
CA GLU A 69 6.57 -11.12 -7.81
C GLU A 69 6.46 -10.35 -9.13
N LYS A 70 6.34 -11.06 -10.24
CA LYS A 70 6.06 -10.46 -11.54
C LYS A 70 4.55 -10.43 -11.74
N TYR A 71 3.99 -9.24 -11.87
CA TYR A 71 2.53 -9.08 -11.99
C TYR A 71 2.03 -9.09 -13.43
N SER A 72 2.81 -8.56 -14.38
CA SER A 72 2.47 -8.54 -15.80
C SER A 72 3.71 -8.38 -16.68
N ASP A 73 3.52 -8.44 -18.02
CA ASP A 73 4.55 -8.08 -19.01
C ASP A 73 4.45 -6.62 -19.46
N HIS A 74 3.60 -5.81 -18.79
CA HIS A 74 3.43 -4.42 -19.17
C HIS A 74 4.70 -3.61 -18.91
N PRO A 75 5.16 -2.76 -19.87
CA PRO A 75 6.42 -2.02 -19.71
C PRO A 75 6.48 -1.09 -18.51
N LEU A 76 5.33 -0.58 -18.06
CA LEU A 76 5.20 0.31 -16.90
C LEU A 76 5.00 -0.45 -15.57
N ASP A 77 4.96 -1.79 -15.60
CA ASP A 77 4.84 -2.57 -14.38
C ASP A 77 6.12 -2.43 -13.55
N LEU A 78 5.98 -1.90 -12.34
CA LEU A 78 7.09 -1.66 -11.42
C LEU A 78 7.91 -2.93 -11.14
N SER A 79 7.29 -4.12 -11.24
CA SER A 79 7.96 -5.40 -11.00
C SER A 79 8.97 -5.78 -12.08
N ASN A 80 8.91 -5.15 -13.26
CA ASN A 80 9.82 -5.38 -14.38
C ASN A 80 11.03 -4.44 -14.41
N MET A 81 11.05 -3.41 -13.56
CA MET A 81 12.09 -2.37 -13.55
C MET A 81 13.34 -2.84 -12.80
N ASN A 82 14.51 -2.27 -13.09
CA ASN A 82 15.63 -2.36 -12.17
C ASN A 82 15.33 -1.54 -10.90
N TYR A 83 16.11 -1.76 -9.84
CA TYR A 83 15.74 -1.16 -8.54
C TYR A 83 15.82 0.36 -8.50
N ALA A 84 16.72 0.97 -9.26
CA ALA A 84 16.84 2.43 -9.31
C ALA A 84 15.63 3.05 -10.02
N ASP A 85 15.26 2.54 -11.18
CA ASP A 85 14.09 3.00 -11.93
C ASP A 85 12.78 2.73 -11.14
N PHE A 86 12.71 1.57 -10.47
CA PHE A 86 11.61 1.26 -9.57
C PHE A 86 11.46 2.31 -8.46
N LEU A 87 12.55 2.69 -7.78
CA LEU A 87 12.51 3.69 -6.71
C LEU A 87 12.12 5.08 -7.23
N GLU A 88 12.55 5.44 -8.44
CA GLU A 88 12.18 6.71 -9.08
C GLU A 88 10.68 6.75 -9.37
N ALA A 89 10.13 5.75 -10.05
CA ALA A 89 8.71 5.65 -10.32
C ALA A 89 7.87 5.54 -9.03
N TYR A 90 8.37 4.80 -8.05
CA TYR A 90 7.71 4.67 -6.75
C TYR A 90 7.66 5.99 -5.98
N ARG A 91 8.75 6.77 -6.03
CA ARG A 91 8.82 8.14 -5.47
C ARG A 91 7.81 9.06 -6.14
N GLU A 92 7.71 9.01 -7.46
CA GLU A 92 6.75 9.81 -8.23
C GLU A 92 5.31 9.49 -7.80
N ILE A 93 4.94 8.21 -7.75
CA ILE A 93 3.61 7.75 -7.33
C ILE A 93 3.29 8.22 -5.89
N ILE A 94 4.22 8.06 -4.95
CA ILE A 94 4.02 8.51 -3.57
C ILE A 94 3.87 10.03 -3.51
N SER A 95 4.67 10.78 -4.25
CA SER A 95 4.59 12.24 -4.27
C SER A 95 3.23 12.72 -4.77
N ILE A 96 2.69 12.10 -5.81
CA ILE A 96 1.34 12.36 -6.29
C ILE A 96 0.31 12.00 -5.22
N ALA A 97 0.39 10.81 -4.63
CA ALA A 97 -0.51 10.38 -3.58
C ALA A 97 -0.52 11.34 -2.36
N CYS A 98 0.64 11.86 -1.97
CA CYS A 98 0.77 12.86 -0.91
C CYS A 98 0.08 14.18 -1.25
N ARG A 99 0.09 14.61 -2.54
CA ARG A 99 -0.67 15.79 -2.97
C ARG A 99 -2.18 15.55 -2.90
N LYS A 100 -2.65 14.33 -3.24
CA LYS A 100 -4.07 13.98 -3.16
C LYS A 100 -4.61 13.94 -1.74
N LEU A 101 -3.76 13.62 -0.77
CA LEU A 101 -4.13 13.56 0.64
C LEU A 101 -4.41 14.95 1.19
N LYS A 102 -5.55 15.11 1.88
CA LYS A 102 -5.90 16.32 2.64
C LYS A 102 -4.88 16.58 3.75
N GLU A 103 -4.80 17.83 4.20
CA GLU A 103 -4.13 18.16 5.47
C GLU A 103 -4.82 17.48 6.66
N ASN A 104 -4.05 17.18 7.68
CA ASN A 104 -4.49 16.50 8.89
C ASN A 104 -5.11 15.11 8.61
N ARG A 105 -4.48 14.34 7.72
CA ARG A 105 -4.91 12.99 7.34
C ARG A 105 -3.73 12.02 7.27
N PHE A 106 -4.07 10.74 7.18
CA PHE A 106 -3.10 9.65 7.20
C PHE A 106 -2.91 9.02 5.83
N ALA A 107 -1.66 8.61 5.56
CA ALA A 107 -1.34 7.64 4.52
C ALA A 107 -0.84 6.35 5.17
N VAL A 108 -1.28 5.20 4.67
CA VAL A 108 -0.97 3.89 5.22
C VAL A 108 -0.41 2.99 4.12
N PHE A 109 0.82 2.50 4.31
CA PHE A 109 1.48 1.61 3.36
C PHE A 109 1.90 0.31 4.02
N VAL A 110 1.47 -0.80 3.43
CA VAL A 110 1.92 -2.13 3.84
C VAL A 110 3.12 -2.51 2.98
N VAL A 111 4.29 -2.68 3.61
CA VAL A 111 5.55 -2.95 2.91
C VAL A 111 6.35 -4.04 3.63
N GLY A 112 7.20 -4.71 2.89
CA GLY A 112 8.12 -5.69 3.43
C GLY A 112 9.49 -5.56 2.78
N ASP A 113 10.56 -5.84 3.54
CA ASP A 113 11.89 -5.87 2.97
C ASP A 113 12.08 -7.04 2.00
N ILE A 114 12.81 -6.75 0.94
CA ILE A 114 13.19 -7.67 -0.11
C ILE A 114 14.73 -7.80 -0.18
N ARG A 115 15.19 -8.92 -0.72
CA ARG A 115 16.62 -9.17 -0.92
C ARG A 115 16.99 -8.93 -2.38
N ASP A 116 18.21 -8.46 -2.58
CA ASP A 116 18.83 -8.38 -3.90
C ASP A 116 19.31 -9.77 -4.39
N SER A 117 19.87 -9.82 -5.60
CA SER A 117 20.40 -11.03 -6.19
C SER A 117 21.59 -11.62 -5.41
N LYS A 118 22.29 -10.81 -4.61
CA LYS A 118 23.40 -11.24 -3.74
C LYS A 118 22.90 -11.76 -2.39
N GLY A 119 21.61 -11.56 -2.07
CA GLY A 119 20.97 -12.00 -0.84
C GLY A 119 20.98 -10.99 0.30
N ALA A 120 21.48 -9.78 0.10
CA ALA A 120 21.39 -8.68 1.05
C ALA A 120 20.01 -8.02 1.00
N TYR A 121 19.52 -7.49 2.13
CA TYR A 121 18.31 -6.66 2.12
C TYR A 121 18.56 -5.34 1.39
N ARG A 122 17.56 -4.90 0.61
CA ARG A 122 17.58 -3.60 -0.08
C ARG A 122 17.16 -2.43 0.81
N ASP A 123 16.68 -2.72 2.02
CA ASP A 123 16.14 -1.73 2.96
C ASP A 123 14.96 -0.91 2.40
N PHE A 124 14.06 -1.60 1.67
CA PHE A 124 12.92 -1.00 1.00
C PHE A 124 11.96 -0.30 1.98
N ILE A 125 11.87 -0.79 3.23
CA ILE A 125 11.09 -0.14 4.29
C ILE A 125 11.66 1.27 4.59
N SER A 126 12.98 1.41 4.70
CA SER A 126 13.61 2.71 4.91
C SER A 126 13.50 3.63 3.69
N ASP A 127 13.59 3.08 2.48
CA ASP A 127 13.37 3.85 1.26
C ASP A 127 11.94 4.41 1.22
N THR A 128 10.94 3.59 1.58
CA THR A 128 9.55 4.06 1.69
C THR A 128 9.40 5.18 2.73
N LYS A 129 10.01 5.01 3.93
CA LYS A 129 9.96 6.04 4.98
C LYS A 129 10.57 7.36 4.51
N ARG A 130 11.74 7.33 3.85
CA ARG A 130 12.41 8.53 3.32
C ARG A 130 11.56 9.24 2.27
N ILE A 131 10.96 8.50 1.34
CA ILE A 131 10.12 9.08 0.29
C ILE A 131 8.95 9.87 0.88
N PHE A 132 8.24 9.31 1.87
CA PHE A 132 7.15 10.03 2.54
C PHE A 132 7.64 11.24 3.33
N GLN A 133 8.79 11.13 3.99
CA GLN A 133 9.40 12.26 4.72
C GLN A 133 9.84 13.37 3.78
N ASP A 134 10.40 13.03 2.61
CA ASP A 134 10.75 14.00 1.55
C ASP A 134 9.49 14.73 1.01
N CYS A 135 8.32 14.08 1.08
CA CYS A 135 7.03 14.69 0.75
C CYS A 135 6.41 15.51 1.92
N GLY A 136 7.12 15.66 3.04
CA GLY A 136 6.68 16.42 4.19
C GLY A 136 5.74 15.70 5.16
N LEU A 137 5.57 14.38 5.03
CA LEU A 137 4.79 13.60 5.97
C LEU A 137 5.67 13.05 7.10
N PHE A 138 5.08 12.88 8.27
CA PHE A 138 5.76 12.30 9.44
C PHE A 138 5.43 10.82 9.57
N LEU A 139 6.43 9.97 9.79
CA LEU A 139 6.16 8.58 10.21
C LEU A 139 5.53 8.63 11.61
N TYR A 140 4.27 8.21 11.69
CA TYR A 140 3.49 8.29 12.93
C TYR A 140 3.41 6.95 13.66
N ASN A 141 3.18 5.85 12.93
CA ASN A 141 3.23 4.49 13.48
C ASN A 141 3.96 3.53 12.55
N ASP A 142 4.62 2.53 13.15
CA ASP A 142 5.21 1.38 12.47
C ASP A 142 4.68 0.11 13.16
N ILE A 143 3.76 -0.57 12.49
CA ILE A 143 3.00 -1.69 13.05
C ILE A 143 3.44 -2.98 12.36
N ILE A 144 3.53 -4.06 13.11
CA ILE A 144 3.86 -5.39 12.59
C ILE A 144 2.59 -6.10 12.14
N LEU A 145 2.51 -6.42 10.84
CA LEU A 145 1.50 -7.31 10.27
C LEU A 145 2.07 -8.72 10.22
N LEU A 146 1.59 -9.61 11.08
CA LEU A 146 2.03 -11.00 11.07
C LEU A 146 1.44 -11.75 9.87
N ASN A 147 2.33 -12.43 9.14
CA ASN A 147 1.93 -13.39 8.11
C ASN A 147 1.56 -14.73 8.76
N VAL A 148 0.90 -15.61 7.99
CA VAL A 148 0.57 -16.95 8.46
C VAL A 148 1.85 -17.69 8.88
N CYS A 149 2.00 -17.95 10.17
CA CYS A 149 3.19 -18.55 10.73
C CYS A 149 3.23 -20.11 10.60
N GLY A 150 2.09 -20.75 10.36
CA GLY A 150 1.98 -22.21 10.36
C GLY A 150 2.88 -22.93 9.35
N THR A 151 3.20 -22.29 8.21
CA THR A 151 4.12 -22.84 7.20
C THR A 151 5.57 -22.37 7.37
N ALA A 152 5.86 -21.49 8.33
CA ALA A 152 7.20 -20.94 8.53
C ALA A 152 8.28 -22.01 8.82
N PRO A 153 8.04 -23.03 9.65
CA PRO A 153 9.03 -24.09 9.88
C PRO A 153 9.41 -24.85 8.58
N MET A 154 8.45 -25.10 7.70
CA MET A 154 8.68 -25.78 6.41
C MET A 154 9.58 -24.96 5.48
N ARG A 155 9.46 -23.63 5.53
CA ARG A 155 10.21 -22.68 4.69
C ARG A 155 11.56 -22.26 5.30
N ALA A 156 11.79 -22.51 6.59
CA ALA A 156 12.96 -22.03 7.30
C ALA A 156 14.22 -22.89 7.07
N GLY A 157 14.05 -24.19 6.97
CA GLY A 157 15.17 -25.15 7.03
C GLY A 157 16.18 -25.00 5.88
N GLN A 158 15.72 -24.99 4.64
CA GLN A 158 16.58 -24.92 3.47
C GLN A 158 17.34 -23.59 3.35
N PRO A 159 16.71 -22.40 3.45
CA PRO A 159 17.42 -21.13 3.40
C PRO A 159 18.44 -20.96 4.54
N PHE A 160 18.14 -21.48 5.73
CA PHE A 160 19.09 -21.45 6.83
C PHE A 160 20.31 -22.34 6.57
N ARG A 161 20.11 -23.56 6.07
CA ARG A 161 21.22 -24.48 5.77
C ARG A 161 22.13 -23.94 4.68
N SER A 162 21.57 -23.41 3.58
CA SER A 162 22.32 -22.95 2.41
C SER A 162 23.02 -21.62 2.61
N SER A 163 22.42 -20.69 3.36
CA SER A 163 22.88 -19.32 3.40
C SER A 163 22.68 -18.59 4.72
N ARG A 164 22.31 -19.32 5.79
CA ARG A 164 22.01 -18.77 7.13
C ARG A 164 20.93 -17.68 7.13
N LYS A 165 20.03 -17.70 6.13
CA LYS A 165 18.91 -16.77 6.08
C LYS A 165 17.81 -17.21 7.06
N LEU A 166 17.40 -16.28 7.93
CA LEU A 166 16.25 -16.46 8.80
C LEU A 166 14.96 -16.16 8.04
N THR A 167 13.89 -16.87 8.39
CA THR A 167 12.56 -16.66 7.79
C THR A 167 11.90 -15.45 8.44
N LYS A 168 11.57 -14.44 7.63
CA LYS A 168 10.74 -13.30 8.05
C LYS A 168 9.26 -13.68 7.90
N VAL A 169 8.47 -13.47 8.96
CA VAL A 169 7.04 -13.82 9.01
C VAL A 169 6.17 -12.59 9.28
N HIS A 170 6.63 -11.42 8.87
CA HIS A 170 5.87 -10.19 9.03
C HIS A 170 6.14 -9.21 7.88
N GLN A 171 5.24 -8.27 7.76
CA GLN A 171 5.35 -7.04 6.98
C GLN A 171 5.20 -5.86 7.94
N ASN A 172 5.54 -4.66 7.49
CA ASN A 172 5.32 -3.43 8.25
C ASN A 172 4.12 -2.69 7.67
N ILE A 173 3.25 -2.21 8.54
CA ILE A 173 2.22 -1.23 8.21
C ILE A 173 2.77 0.11 8.65
N LEU A 174 3.24 0.90 7.69
CA LEU A 174 3.76 2.24 7.92
C LEU A 174 2.60 3.23 7.84
N VAL A 175 2.41 4.01 8.91
CA VAL A 175 1.39 5.03 9.00
C VAL A 175 2.07 6.39 9.01
N PHE A 176 1.78 7.20 8.03
CA PHE A 176 2.31 8.56 7.89
C PHE A 176 1.20 9.58 8.12
N TYR A 177 1.53 10.70 8.74
CA TYR A 177 0.62 11.80 8.97
C TYR A 177 1.07 13.04 8.20
N LYS A 178 0.13 13.68 7.51
CA LYS A 178 0.30 14.97 6.84
C LYS A 178 -0.34 16.05 7.69
N GLY A 179 0.43 17.06 8.11
CA GLY A 179 -0.06 18.19 8.90
C GLY A 179 0.56 18.29 10.30
N ASP A 180 -0.02 19.13 11.17
CA ASP A 180 0.45 19.30 12.54
C ASP A 180 -0.09 18.17 13.44
N MET A 181 0.80 17.40 14.05
CA MET A 181 0.44 16.30 14.97
C MET A 181 -0.36 16.77 16.19
N LYS A 182 -0.29 18.04 16.57
CA LYS A 182 -1.09 18.62 17.67
C LYS A 182 -2.58 18.67 17.31
N GLU A 183 -2.90 18.75 16.02
CA GLU A 183 -4.27 18.82 15.53
C GLU A 183 -4.98 17.47 15.47
N ILE A 184 -4.25 16.35 15.67
CA ILE A 184 -4.81 14.98 15.55
C ILE A 184 -6.02 14.81 16.47
N LYS A 185 -5.89 15.22 17.74
CA LYS A 185 -6.98 15.06 18.71
C LYS A 185 -8.23 15.80 18.26
N GLY A 186 -8.12 17.09 17.95
CA GLY A 186 -9.25 17.92 17.51
C GLY A 186 -9.85 17.46 16.19
N THR A 187 -9.00 17.05 15.25
CA THR A 187 -9.44 16.58 13.93
C THR A 187 -10.30 15.31 14.03
N PHE A 188 -10.00 14.41 14.98
CA PHE A 188 -10.64 13.08 15.06
C PHE A 188 -11.49 12.86 16.33
N GLU A 189 -11.64 13.88 17.19
CA GLU A 189 -12.30 13.74 18.51
C GLU A 189 -13.72 13.15 18.44
N ASN A 190 -14.49 13.53 17.41
CA ASN A 190 -15.87 13.07 17.22
C ASN A 190 -16.04 12.10 16.05
N GLN A 191 -14.96 11.59 15.49
CA GLN A 191 -15.00 10.72 14.31
C GLN A 191 -14.73 9.25 14.64
N PHE A 192 -14.52 8.94 15.92
CA PHE A 192 -14.24 7.57 16.33
C PHE A 192 -15.53 6.73 16.32
N GLN A 193 -15.58 5.80 15.39
CA GLN A 193 -16.67 4.83 15.29
C GLN A 193 -16.07 3.44 15.07
N TRP A 194 -16.44 2.48 15.89
CA TRP A 194 -16.09 1.08 15.66
C TRP A 194 -16.72 0.58 14.37
N ALA A 195 -15.91 -0.09 13.54
CA ALA A 195 -16.44 -0.74 12.36
C ALA A 195 -17.43 -1.85 12.78
N ASP A 196 -18.60 -1.88 12.16
CA ASP A 196 -19.53 -2.98 12.31
C ASP A 196 -19.03 -4.18 11.50
N LEU A 197 -18.36 -5.11 12.19
CA LEU A 197 -17.79 -6.30 11.57
C LEU A 197 -18.84 -7.38 11.25
N SER A 198 -20.11 -7.21 11.64
CA SER A 198 -21.19 -8.15 11.31
C SER A 198 -21.45 -8.22 9.80
N LYS A 199 -21.14 -7.15 9.08
CA LYS A 199 -21.24 -7.06 7.61
C LYS A 199 -20.26 -7.98 6.85
N PHE A 200 -19.28 -8.58 7.55
CA PHE A 200 -18.23 -9.43 6.95
C PHE A 200 -18.33 -10.92 7.36
N LYS A 201 -19.46 -11.33 7.90
CA LYS A 201 -19.77 -12.72 8.24
C LYS A 201 -20.35 -13.48 7.06
#